data_758b9389730c515b575804842aa04f4b
#
_entry.id   758b9389730c515b575804842aa04f4b
#
_cell.length_a   1.000
_cell.length_b   1.000
_cell.length_c   1.000
_cell.angle_alpha   90.00
_cell.angle_beta   90.00
_cell.angle_gamma   90.00
#
_symmetry.space_group_name_H-M   'P 1'
#
loop_
_entity.id
_entity.type
_entity.pdbx_description
1 polymer ?
#
loop_
_entity_poly.entity_id
_entity_poly.type
_entity_poly.pdbx_seq_one_letter_code
_entity_poly.pdbx_strand_id
1 'polypeptide(L)'
;MDSQLTLDDIPVTPTLKDPAFIEVQFPVSKISKESYKERKANYGQTLTGLGKWWGRKPLALVRAALLGLLLPATDDPRKDLEVFLALMTADDEGMVRRLKSSMSVATVHECCTDSEKEAYFADTSGRVSWTPGLSTEEKTRVQRLAFLRMSYDTRLKYCLRPEEIDGPSPDAWNKINAHLGTSATSIPELLVELGMRRFGHPPGVADPFCGGGSVPFEAARLGCQAYGSDLSPVASLLTWGALHIVGGAPRISERAQKAQREAYDALCGFMAQTGLERSEDGWEADAFLYCVEAVDPRTGWVVPLVGSCMIGEGSRTIACLRSDLDTKRFNVEIKQGVSEAELRQARREGTCRNGIVCPVDAQGNAIPPQRRIVSDSDDVRGRAGIRVWEKEDLVPRAEDA
;
A
#
# COMPACT_ATOMS: atom_id res chain seq x y z
N MET A 1 -3.45 -29.44 -31.57
CA MET A 1 -3.35 -30.62 -30.70
C MET A 1 -2.84 -30.11 -29.37
N ASP A 2 -3.77 -29.67 -28.52
CA ASP A 2 -3.44 -29.19 -27.18
C ASP A 2 -3.27 -30.42 -26.27
N SER A 3 -2.02 -30.72 -25.91
CA SER A 3 -1.77 -31.70 -24.86
C SER A 3 -2.16 -31.04 -23.53
N GLN A 4 -3.34 -31.42 -23.00
CA GLN A 4 -3.67 -31.11 -21.61
C GLN A 4 -2.65 -31.82 -20.72
N LEU A 5 -1.83 -31.03 -20.03
CA LEU A 5 -0.98 -31.51 -18.94
C LEU A 5 -1.90 -32.03 -17.84
N THR A 6 -1.83 -33.31 -17.53
CA THR A 6 -2.52 -33.90 -16.39
C THR A 6 -1.73 -33.65 -15.11
N LEU A 7 -2.41 -33.72 -13.95
CA LEU A 7 -1.74 -33.56 -12.65
C LEU A 7 -0.64 -34.60 -12.40
N ASP A 8 -0.67 -35.74 -13.12
CA ASP A 8 0.32 -36.81 -13.05
C ASP A 8 1.60 -36.51 -13.85
N ASP A 9 1.57 -35.50 -14.75
CA ASP A 9 2.73 -35.04 -15.54
C ASP A 9 3.60 -34.03 -14.78
N ILE A 10 3.20 -33.62 -13.57
CA ILE A 10 3.99 -32.77 -12.73
C ILE A 10 5.09 -33.62 -12.09
N PRO A 11 6.38 -33.43 -12.40
CA PRO A 11 7.43 -34.19 -11.77
C PRO A 11 7.35 -34.02 -10.24
N VAL A 12 7.19 -35.16 -9.55
CA VAL A 12 7.22 -35.20 -8.07
C VAL A 12 8.56 -34.61 -7.65
N THR A 13 8.50 -33.44 -7.02
CA THR A 13 9.68 -32.72 -6.51
C THR A 13 10.52 -33.70 -5.70
N PRO A 14 11.85 -33.79 -5.92
CA PRO A 14 12.70 -34.60 -5.08
C PRO A 14 12.46 -34.22 -3.61
N THR A 15 12.27 -35.20 -2.76
CA THR A 15 12.07 -35.02 -1.32
C THR A 15 13.22 -34.15 -0.78
N LEU A 16 12.92 -32.92 -0.42
CA LEU A 16 13.84 -31.98 0.16
C LEU A 16 14.40 -32.61 1.44
N LYS A 17 15.68 -32.94 1.46
CA LYS A 17 16.31 -33.63 2.61
C LYS A 17 16.39 -32.72 3.83
N ASP A 18 16.49 -31.41 3.63
CA ASP A 18 16.66 -30.44 4.70
C ASP A 18 15.45 -29.49 4.77
N PRO A 19 14.89 -29.23 5.96
CA PRO A 19 13.80 -28.30 6.14
C PRO A 19 14.22 -26.88 5.76
N ALA A 20 13.25 -26.05 5.36
CA ALA A 20 13.48 -24.63 5.16
C ALA A 20 13.55 -23.90 6.51
N PHE A 21 14.27 -22.78 6.54
CA PHE A 21 14.39 -21.95 7.73
C PHE A 21 13.01 -21.60 8.34
N ILE A 22 12.02 -21.24 7.50
CA ILE A 22 10.68 -20.86 7.94
C ILE A 22 9.89 -22.02 8.59
N GLU A 23 10.24 -23.28 8.29
CA GLU A 23 9.60 -24.46 8.86
C GLU A 23 10.08 -24.72 10.30
N VAL A 24 11.27 -24.26 10.64
CA VAL A 24 11.89 -24.46 11.96
C VAL A 24 11.73 -23.23 12.85
N GLN A 25 11.93 -22.05 12.28
CA GLN A 25 11.85 -20.78 13.01
C GLN A 25 11.51 -19.62 12.08
N PHE A 26 10.87 -18.60 12.64
CA PHE A 26 10.60 -17.37 11.91
C PHE A 26 10.43 -16.19 12.87
N PRO A 27 11.15 -15.06 12.70
CA PRO A 27 11.12 -13.94 13.64
C PRO A 27 9.87 -13.05 13.43
N VAL A 28 8.68 -13.63 13.66
CA VAL A 28 7.36 -13.02 13.39
C VAL A 28 7.26 -11.59 13.95
N SER A 29 7.74 -11.37 15.18
CA SER A 29 7.64 -10.04 15.82
C SER A 29 8.37 -8.95 15.03
N LYS A 30 9.63 -9.20 14.62
CA LYS A 30 10.41 -8.22 13.83
C LYS A 30 9.80 -8.00 12.46
N ILE A 31 9.43 -9.08 11.77
CA ILE A 31 8.85 -8.99 10.41
C ILE A 31 7.49 -8.29 10.42
N SER A 32 6.66 -8.51 11.45
CA SER A 32 5.39 -7.81 11.61
C SER A 32 5.60 -6.30 11.78
N LYS A 33 6.61 -5.87 12.53
CA LYS A 33 6.94 -4.45 12.75
C LYS A 33 7.42 -3.78 11.45
N GLU A 34 8.29 -4.44 10.68
CA GLU A 34 8.73 -3.96 9.37
C GLU A 34 7.55 -3.83 8.40
N SER A 35 6.70 -4.85 8.33
CA SER A 35 5.50 -4.85 7.49
C SER A 35 4.52 -3.75 7.87
N TYR A 36 4.34 -3.50 9.17
CA TYR A 36 3.48 -2.43 9.66
C TYR A 36 4.00 -1.04 9.32
N LYS A 37 5.33 -0.86 9.35
CA LYS A 37 5.97 0.38 8.89
C LYS A 37 5.66 0.67 7.43
N GLU A 38 5.78 -0.34 6.55
CA GLU A 38 5.45 -0.20 5.13
C GLU A 38 3.98 0.14 4.92
N ARG A 39 3.06 -0.53 5.63
CA ARG A 39 1.62 -0.25 5.54
C ARG A 39 1.26 1.18 5.94
N LYS A 40 1.99 1.78 6.89
CA LYS A 40 1.81 3.18 7.30
C LYS A 40 2.38 4.20 6.33
N ALA A 41 3.23 3.79 5.40
CA ALA A 41 3.87 4.68 4.45
C ALA A 41 2.90 5.29 3.42
N ASN A 42 1.65 4.83 3.36
CA ASN A 42 0.60 5.31 2.45
C ASN A 42 1.10 5.41 0.99
N TYR A 43 1.24 6.64 0.48
CA TYR A 43 1.74 6.91 -0.88
C TYR A 43 3.23 6.59 -1.07
N GLY A 44 3.98 6.39 0.00
CA GLY A 44 5.39 5.99 -0.04
C GLY A 44 5.64 4.50 -0.24
N GLN A 45 4.61 3.67 -0.44
CA GLN A 45 4.77 2.26 -0.77
C GLN A 45 5.25 2.10 -2.22
N THR A 46 6.20 1.21 -2.44
CA THR A 46 6.94 1.07 -3.72
C THR A 46 6.04 0.91 -4.95
N LEU A 47 4.96 0.14 -4.86
CA LEU A 47 4.06 -0.13 -6.00
C LEU A 47 2.84 0.79 -6.07
N THR A 48 2.69 1.76 -5.18
CA THR A 48 1.51 2.64 -5.13
C THR A 48 1.43 3.56 -6.36
N GLY A 49 2.58 3.92 -6.93
CA GLY A 49 2.65 4.74 -8.15
C GLY A 49 2.04 4.11 -9.40
N LEU A 50 1.95 2.77 -9.46
CA LEU A 50 1.29 2.07 -10.58
C LEU A 50 -0.25 2.08 -10.46
N GLY A 51 -0.74 2.08 -9.23
CA GLY A 51 -2.16 2.04 -8.93
C GLY A 51 -2.43 1.48 -7.54
N LYS A 52 -3.52 1.92 -6.93
CA LYS A 52 -3.94 1.42 -5.62
C LYS A 52 -4.66 0.09 -5.81
N TRP A 53 -4.19 -0.95 -5.12
CA TRP A 53 -4.83 -2.27 -5.10
C TRP A 53 -5.12 -2.72 -3.67
N TRP A 54 -6.35 -3.17 -3.41
CA TRP A 54 -6.76 -3.64 -2.09
C TRP A 54 -6.08 -4.97 -1.75
N GLY A 55 -5.61 -5.10 -0.51
CA GLY A 55 -4.98 -6.33 -0.04
C GLY A 55 -3.54 -6.54 -0.51
N ARG A 56 -2.89 -5.53 -1.13
CA ARG A 56 -1.47 -5.59 -1.47
C ARG A 56 -0.65 -5.97 -0.25
N LYS A 57 0.25 -6.94 -0.41
CA LYS A 57 1.10 -7.44 0.68
C LYS A 57 2.32 -6.52 0.85
N PRO A 58 2.78 -6.25 2.08
CA PRO A 58 4.03 -5.56 2.32
C PRO A 58 5.21 -6.31 1.68
N LEU A 59 6.08 -5.59 0.96
CA LEU A 59 7.24 -6.19 0.29
C LEU A 59 8.24 -6.77 1.31
N ALA A 60 8.41 -6.11 2.46
CA ALA A 60 9.22 -6.63 3.56
C ALA A 60 8.74 -8.01 4.04
N LEU A 61 7.41 -8.24 4.11
CA LEU A 61 6.84 -9.54 4.47
C LEU A 61 7.09 -10.58 3.37
N VAL A 62 6.88 -10.21 2.12
CA VAL A 62 7.11 -11.10 0.97
C VAL A 62 8.57 -11.51 0.90
N ARG A 63 9.50 -10.55 1.04
CA ARG A 63 10.95 -10.81 1.10
C ARG A 63 11.28 -11.79 2.22
N ALA A 64 10.77 -11.56 3.42
CA ALA A 64 11.01 -12.43 4.56
C ALA A 64 10.49 -13.86 4.33
N ALA A 65 9.29 -13.99 3.76
CA ALA A 65 8.72 -15.29 3.44
C ALA A 65 9.55 -16.06 2.39
N LEU A 66 9.93 -15.39 1.30
CA LEU A 66 10.74 -15.98 0.23
C LEU A 66 12.14 -16.39 0.73
N LEU A 67 12.81 -15.52 1.47
CA LEU A 67 14.09 -15.86 2.11
C LEU A 67 13.93 -17.04 3.07
N GLY A 68 12.89 -17.02 3.90
CA GLY A 68 12.62 -18.09 4.85
C GLY A 68 12.35 -19.46 4.20
N LEU A 69 11.74 -19.47 3.01
CA LEU A 69 11.48 -20.68 2.22
C LEU A 69 12.73 -21.21 1.51
N LEU A 70 13.61 -20.33 1.07
CA LEU A 70 14.76 -20.68 0.24
C LEU A 70 16.03 -20.96 1.06
N LEU A 71 16.16 -20.37 2.24
CA LEU A 71 17.26 -20.65 3.16
C LEU A 71 17.08 -22.05 3.79
N PRO A 72 18.14 -22.85 3.91
CA PRO A 72 18.09 -24.09 4.67
C PRO A 72 18.03 -23.82 6.17
N ALA A 73 17.40 -24.71 6.92
CA ALA A 73 17.63 -24.82 8.35
C ALA A 73 18.83 -25.75 8.56
N THR A 74 19.82 -25.26 9.29
CA THR A 74 21.05 -26.04 9.63
C THR A 74 21.00 -26.58 11.05
N ASP A 75 22.07 -27.27 11.48
CA ASP A 75 22.22 -27.73 12.85
C ASP A 75 22.52 -26.59 13.86
N ASP A 76 22.68 -25.35 13.37
CA ASP A 76 22.88 -24.16 14.19
C ASP A 76 21.76 -23.12 13.98
N PRO A 77 20.59 -23.31 14.62
CA PRO A 77 19.45 -22.42 14.45
C PRO A 77 19.71 -20.95 14.85
N ARG A 78 20.70 -20.75 15.73
CA ARG A 78 21.08 -19.38 16.13
C ARG A 78 21.76 -18.64 14.98
N LYS A 79 22.72 -19.28 14.32
CA LYS A 79 23.38 -18.70 13.14
C LYS A 79 22.42 -18.57 11.96
N ASP A 80 21.51 -19.52 11.77
CA ASP A 80 20.46 -19.40 10.75
C ASP A 80 19.64 -18.13 10.94
N LEU A 81 19.27 -17.83 12.20
CA LEU A 81 18.54 -16.61 12.53
C LEU A 81 19.41 -15.35 12.31
N GLU A 82 20.68 -15.38 12.68
CA GLU A 82 21.61 -14.27 12.45
C GLU A 82 21.75 -13.98 10.94
N VAL A 83 21.93 -15.01 10.13
CA VAL A 83 22.00 -14.92 8.66
C VAL A 83 20.70 -14.36 8.07
N PHE A 84 19.56 -14.90 8.50
CA PHE A 84 18.26 -14.41 8.05
C PHE A 84 18.08 -12.92 8.38
N LEU A 85 18.41 -12.50 9.60
CA LEU A 85 18.28 -11.10 10.02
C LEU A 85 19.25 -10.19 9.27
N ALA A 86 20.48 -10.67 8.97
CA ALA A 86 21.44 -9.92 8.16
C ALA A 86 20.93 -9.74 6.71
N LEU A 87 20.37 -10.79 6.09
CA LEU A 87 19.77 -10.71 4.75
C LEU A 87 18.56 -9.76 4.70
N MET A 88 17.76 -9.74 5.77
CA MET A 88 16.68 -8.78 5.95
C MET A 88 17.15 -7.39 6.38
N THR A 89 18.46 -7.20 6.61
CA THR A 89 19.03 -5.96 7.19
C THR A 89 18.31 -5.52 8.48
N ALA A 90 17.86 -6.50 9.25
CA ALA A 90 17.11 -6.35 10.50
C ALA A 90 17.96 -6.65 11.74
N ASP A 91 19.25 -6.92 11.56
CA ASP A 91 20.30 -6.93 12.57
C ASP A 91 20.81 -5.51 12.88
N ASP A 92 21.70 -5.38 13.84
CA ASP A 92 22.20 -4.06 14.28
C ASP A 92 22.96 -3.33 13.17
N GLU A 93 23.78 -4.02 12.40
CA GLU A 93 24.55 -3.45 11.30
C GLU A 93 23.61 -3.03 10.15
N GLY A 94 22.70 -3.89 9.75
CA GLY A 94 21.72 -3.63 8.72
C GLY A 94 20.84 -2.42 9.06
N MET A 95 20.41 -2.30 10.31
CA MET A 95 19.63 -1.15 10.77
C MET A 95 20.44 0.16 10.72
N VAL A 96 21.72 0.13 11.06
CA VAL A 96 22.59 1.32 10.92
C VAL A 96 22.73 1.73 9.45
N ARG A 97 22.88 0.78 8.53
CA ARG A 97 22.94 1.06 7.09
C ARG A 97 21.62 1.63 6.53
N ARG A 98 20.51 1.24 7.13
CA ARG A 98 19.17 1.73 6.77
C ARG A 98 18.84 3.11 7.35
N LEU A 99 19.73 3.72 8.14
CA LEU A 99 19.49 5.01 8.77
C LEU A 99 19.31 6.10 7.70
N LYS A 100 18.09 6.61 7.56
CA LYS A 100 17.69 7.58 6.52
C LYS A 100 17.99 9.04 6.92
N SER A 101 17.80 9.37 8.20
CA SER A 101 17.86 10.73 8.69
C SER A 101 18.65 10.82 9.97
N SER A 102 19.38 11.95 10.14
CA SER A 102 20.04 12.23 11.40
C SER A 102 19.01 12.37 12.53
N MET A 103 19.32 11.80 13.67
CA MET A 103 18.52 11.96 14.88
C MET A 103 18.73 13.39 15.45
N SER A 104 17.71 13.91 16.12
CA SER A 104 17.86 15.19 16.82
C SER A 104 18.92 15.08 17.92
N VAL A 105 19.61 16.18 18.18
CA VAL A 105 20.65 16.22 19.23
C VAL A 105 20.08 15.80 20.59
N ALA A 106 18.86 16.23 20.90
CA ALA A 106 18.17 15.84 22.14
C ALA A 106 17.93 14.32 22.21
N THR A 107 17.48 13.70 21.12
CA THR A 107 17.28 12.24 21.07
C THR A 107 18.59 11.46 21.25
N VAL A 108 19.67 11.94 20.64
CA VAL A 108 21.00 11.30 20.79
C VAL A 108 21.45 11.42 22.24
N HIS A 109 21.34 12.61 22.84
CA HIS A 109 21.69 12.87 24.22
C HIS A 109 20.95 11.97 25.22
N GLU A 110 19.64 11.77 25.02
CA GLU A 110 18.82 10.87 25.87
C GLU A 110 19.35 9.43 25.89
N CYS A 111 19.92 8.97 24.78
CA CYS A 111 20.43 7.61 24.63
C CYS A 111 21.94 7.46 24.98
N CYS A 112 22.59 8.55 25.36
CA CYS A 112 24.00 8.54 25.77
C CYS A 112 24.16 8.27 27.26
N THR A 113 25.30 7.70 27.65
CA THR A 113 25.71 7.56 29.06
C THR A 113 26.06 8.93 29.63
N ASP A 114 26.10 9.05 30.95
CA ASP A 114 26.38 10.34 31.58
C ASP A 114 27.79 10.86 31.23
N SER A 115 28.79 9.98 31.15
CA SER A 115 30.14 10.35 30.68
C SER A 115 30.17 10.83 29.22
N GLU A 116 29.34 10.25 28.36
CA GLU A 116 29.22 10.70 26.98
C GLU A 116 28.47 12.03 26.89
N LYS A 117 27.46 12.26 27.74
CA LYS A 117 26.75 13.53 27.82
C LYS A 117 27.71 14.66 28.19
N GLU A 118 28.54 14.45 29.20
CA GLU A 118 29.55 15.43 29.60
C GLU A 118 30.60 15.71 28.51
N ALA A 119 31.01 14.66 27.79
CA ALA A 119 32.05 14.77 26.75
C ALA A 119 31.59 15.42 25.45
N TYR A 120 30.35 15.12 25.02
CA TYR A 120 29.91 15.44 23.66
C TYR A 120 28.79 16.47 23.57
N PHE A 121 28.20 16.88 24.70
CA PHE A 121 27.08 17.82 24.68
C PHE A 121 27.29 18.98 25.62
N ALA A 122 26.74 20.14 25.22
CA ALA A 122 26.66 21.35 26.02
C ALA A 122 25.17 21.67 26.25
N ASP A 123 24.82 21.95 27.49
CA ASP A 123 23.49 22.48 27.86
C ASP A 123 23.59 24.00 28.04
N THR A 124 22.93 24.73 27.15
CA THR A 124 22.87 26.19 27.23
C THR A 124 21.41 26.58 27.43
N SER A 125 21.06 26.93 28.67
CA SER A 125 19.69 27.41 29.03
C SER A 125 18.59 26.39 28.73
N GLY A 126 18.84 25.09 29.01
CA GLY A 126 17.85 24.02 28.79
C GLY A 126 17.76 23.51 27.34
N ARG A 127 18.67 23.99 26.48
CA ARG A 127 18.77 23.49 25.09
C ARG A 127 20.06 22.71 24.91
N VAL A 128 19.93 21.40 24.68
CA VAL A 128 21.05 20.51 24.40
C VAL A 128 21.60 20.76 22.99
N SER A 129 22.90 20.97 22.89
CA SER A 129 23.62 21.11 21.64
C SER A 129 24.92 20.28 21.65
N TRP A 130 25.51 20.04 20.48
CA TRP A 130 26.83 19.43 20.42
C TRP A 130 27.88 20.39 21.02
N THR A 131 28.86 19.84 21.77
CA THR A 131 30.00 20.59 22.24
C THR A 131 30.73 21.26 21.04
N PRO A 132 31.06 22.53 21.10
CA PRO A 132 31.81 23.20 20.05
C PRO A 132 33.15 22.49 19.74
N GLY A 133 33.49 22.40 18.45
CA GLY A 133 34.76 21.80 18.02
C GLY A 133 34.70 20.30 17.70
N LEU A 134 33.58 19.58 17.94
CA LEU A 134 33.45 18.18 17.57
C LEU A 134 33.44 18.04 16.05
N SER A 135 34.24 17.09 15.55
CA SER A 135 34.23 16.68 14.14
C SER A 135 32.94 16.00 13.73
N THR A 136 32.67 15.98 12.43
CA THR A 136 31.52 15.23 11.87
C THR A 136 31.63 13.72 12.16
N GLU A 137 32.83 13.18 12.17
CA GLU A 137 33.09 11.76 12.46
C GLU A 137 32.74 11.41 13.90
N GLU A 138 33.13 12.24 14.86
CA GLU A 138 32.77 12.05 16.27
C GLU A 138 31.25 12.11 16.47
N LYS A 139 30.59 13.10 15.90
CA LYS A 139 29.11 13.21 15.95
C LYS A 139 28.44 11.97 15.35
N THR A 140 28.93 11.49 14.22
CA THR A 140 28.39 10.28 13.56
C THR A 140 28.61 9.05 14.42
N ARG A 141 29.78 8.92 15.05
CA ARG A 141 30.08 7.82 15.96
C ARG A 141 29.16 7.80 17.17
N VAL A 142 28.95 8.96 17.81
CA VAL A 142 28.06 9.09 18.96
C VAL A 142 26.61 8.82 18.57
N GLN A 143 26.16 9.31 17.42
CA GLN A 143 24.82 9.00 16.88
C GLN A 143 24.63 7.50 16.65
N ARG A 144 25.64 6.81 16.10
CA ARG A 144 25.60 5.38 15.89
C ARG A 144 25.50 4.61 17.22
N LEU A 145 26.28 4.96 18.23
CA LEU A 145 26.21 4.35 19.55
C LEU A 145 24.85 4.56 20.22
N ALA A 146 24.34 5.79 20.18
CA ALA A 146 23.02 6.13 20.69
C ALA A 146 21.91 5.33 19.98
N PHE A 147 21.96 5.25 18.64
CA PHE A 147 21.02 4.48 17.84
C PHE A 147 21.03 2.99 18.22
N LEU A 148 22.20 2.38 18.41
CA LEU A 148 22.30 0.96 18.77
C LEU A 148 21.75 0.64 20.17
N ARG A 149 21.70 1.61 21.07
CA ARG A 149 21.09 1.46 22.42
C ARG A 149 19.57 1.61 22.42
N MET A 150 18.99 2.16 21.36
CA MET A 150 17.53 2.28 21.24
C MET A 150 16.86 0.93 21.09
N SER A 151 15.61 0.84 21.52
CA SER A 151 14.77 -0.32 21.22
C SER A 151 14.60 -0.48 19.70
N TYR A 152 14.36 -1.71 19.26
CA TYR A 152 14.10 -2.01 17.84
C TYR A 152 13.00 -1.12 17.26
N ASP A 153 11.90 -0.93 17.99
CA ASP A 153 10.76 -0.11 17.55
C ASP A 153 11.12 1.38 17.38
N THR A 154 12.00 1.87 18.25
CA THR A 154 12.47 3.25 18.15
C THR A 154 13.38 3.44 16.96
N ARG A 155 14.33 2.50 16.75
CA ARG A 155 15.23 2.49 15.59
C ARG A 155 14.48 2.48 14.26
N LEU A 156 13.39 1.71 14.16
CA LEU A 156 12.58 1.64 12.96
C LEU A 156 12.07 3.00 12.46
N LYS A 157 11.85 3.96 13.34
CA LYS A 157 11.37 5.29 12.96
C LYS A 157 12.36 6.04 12.07
N TYR A 158 13.65 5.75 12.22
CA TYR A 158 14.74 6.42 11.51
C TYR A 158 15.26 5.64 10.31
N CYS A 159 14.88 4.37 10.15
CA CYS A 159 15.39 3.49 9.10
C CYS A 159 14.57 3.57 7.81
N LEU A 160 15.24 3.36 6.67
CA LEU A 160 14.60 2.90 5.44
C LEU A 160 13.98 1.52 5.64
N ARG A 161 13.13 1.07 4.73
CA ARG A 161 12.63 -0.32 4.74
C ARG A 161 13.69 -1.29 4.18
N PRO A 162 13.62 -2.60 4.53
CA PRO A 162 14.59 -3.58 4.06
C PRO A 162 14.73 -3.63 2.54
N GLU A 163 13.63 -3.46 1.84
CA GLU A 163 13.57 -3.49 0.38
C GLU A 163 14.07 -2.20 -0.29
N GLU A 164 14.40 -1.16 0.46
CA GLU A 164 14.90 0.12 -0.06
C GLU A 164 16.43 0.20 -0.12
N ILE A 165 17.14 -0.82 0.34
CA ILE A 165 18.60 -0.89 0.30
C ILE A 165 19.11 -2.19 -0.33
N ASP A 166 20.37 -2.18 -0.77
CA ASP A 166 21.00 -3.28 -1.52
C ASP A 166 21.45 -4.49 -0.66
N GLY A 167 20.75 -4.77 0.44
CA GLY A 167 21.03 -5.95 1.27
C GLY A 167 22.23 -5.81 2.22
N PRO A 168 22.90 -6.91 2.62
CA PRO A 168 23.97 -6.97 3.61
C PRO A 168 25.22 -6.18 3.21
N SER A 169 26.05 -5.83 4.21
CA SER A 169 27.38 -5.26 3.97
C SER A 169 28.37 -6.33 3.47
N PRO A 170 29.53 -5.94 2.90
CA PRO A 170 30.58 -6.87 2.52
C PRO A 170 31.02 -7.79 3.68
N ASP A 171 31.15 -7.25 4.89
CA ASP A 171 31.52 -8.02 6.07
C ASP A 171 30.42 -9.00 6.50
N ALA A 172 29.16 -8.62 6.37
CA ALA A 172 28.03 -9.52 6.61
C ALA A 172 28.00 -10.66 5.58
N TRP A 173 28.32 -10.38 4.30
CA TRP A 173 28.41 -11.41 3.27
C TRP A 173 29.47 -12.48 3.58
N ASN A 174 30.60 -12.10 4.14
CA ASN A 174 31.62 -13.08 4.58
C ASN A 174 31.06 -14.07 5.60
N LYS A 175 30.29 -13.59 6.57
CA LYS A 175 29.66 -14.43 7.61
C LYS A 175 28.55 -15.31 7.03
N ILE A 176 27.71 -14.76 6.14
CA ILE A 176 26.63 -15.48 5.46
C ILE A 176 27.23 -16.63 4.64
N ASN A 177 28.22 -16.34 3.81
CA ASN A 177 28.86 -17.32 2.95
C ASN A 177 29.58 -18.42 3.77
N ALA A 178 30.27 -18.05 4.85
CA ALA A 178 30.93 -19.01 5.72
C ALA A 178 29.92 -19.98 6.38
N HIS A 179 28.75 -19.50 6.77
CA HIS A 179 27.70 -20.33 7.37
C HIS A 179 26.98 -21.22 6.35
N LEU A 180 26.59 -20.65 5.20
CA LEU A 180 25.84 -21.37 4.17
C LEU A 180 26.72 -22.17 3.19
N GLY A 181 28.04 -22.01 3.27
CA GLY A 181 28.99 -22.61 2.33
C GLY A 181 28.84 -22.07 0.92
N THR A 182 28.50 -20.77 0.77
CA THR A 182 28.24 -20.09 -0.49
C THR A 182 29.34 -19.08 -0.85
N SER A 183 29.26 -18.47 -2.02
CA SER A 183 30.21 -17.45 -2.48
C SER A 183 29.54 -16.17 -3.01
N ALA A 184 28.27 -15.98 -2.69
CA ALA A 184 27.44 -14.89 -3.17
C ALA A 184 27.89 -13.52 -2.64
N THR A 185 27.70 -12.48 -3.43
CA THR A 185 27.93 -11.07 -3.07
C THR A 185 26.65 -10.24 -3.08
N SER A 186 25.55 -10.86 -3.52
CA SER A 186 24.22 -10.27 -3.56
C SER A 186 23.14 -11.29 -3.22
N ILE A 187 21.96 -10.81 -2.80
CA ILE A 187 20.81 -11.69 -2.52
C ILE A 187 20.40 -12.51 -3.76
N PRO A 188 20.31 -11.93 -4.97
CA PRO A 188 20.01 -12.71 -6.16
C PRO A 188 21.01 -13.84 -6.42
N GLU A 189 22.31 -13.59 -6.29
CA GLU A 189 23.34 -14.62 -6.46
C GLU A 189 23.18 -15.74 -5.42
N LEU A 190 22.96 -15.37 -4.14
CA LEU A 190 22.74 -16.33 -3.07
C LEU A 190 21.53 -17.24 -3.36
N LEU A 191 20.41 -16.65 -3.77
CA LEU A 191 19.20 -17.44 -4.01
C LEU A 191 19.32 -18.32 -5.22
N VAL A 192 20.00 -17.88 -6.28
CA VAL A 192 20.33 -18.73 -7.42
C VAL A 192 21.21 -19.91 -7.00
N GLU A 193 22.27 -19.66 -6.21
CA GLU A 193 23.15 -20.70 -5.72
C GLU A 193 22.43 -21.73 -4.84
N LEU A 194 21.61 -21.27 -3.89
CA LEU A 194 20.79 -22.13 -3.05
C LEU A 194 19.72 -22.90 -3.85
N GLY A 195 19.09 -22.25 -4.82
CA GLY A 195 18.12 -22.89 -5.73
C GLY A 195 18.77 -24.00 -6.57
N MET A 196 19.95 -23.72 -7.14
CA MET A 196 20.71 -24.74 -7.87
C MET A 196 21.07 -25.95 -7.02
N ARG A 197 21.45 -25.72 -5.75
CA ARG A 197 21.75 -26.83 -4.80
C ARG A 197 20.51 -27.63 -4.43
N ARG A 198 19.38 -26.96 -4.24
CA ARG A 198 18.15 -27.54 -3.71
C ARG A 198 17.25 -28.13 -4.79
N PHE A 199 17.14 -27.48 -5.93
CA PHE A 199 16.20 -27.82 -7.00
C PHE A 199 16.87 -28.21 -8.32
N GLY A 200 18.17 -27.97 -8.48
CA GLY A 200 18.87 -28.13 -9.75
C GLY A 200 18.65 -27.00 -10.75
N HIS A 201 17.95 -25.95 -10.36
CA HIS A 201 17.68 -24.77 -11.18
C HIS A 201 17.46 -23.52 -10.31
N PRO A 202 17.53 -22.29 -10.84
CA PRO A 202 17.16 -21.08 -10.13
C PRO A 202 15.72 -21.17 -9.59
N PRO A 203 15.44 -20.58 -8.41
CA PRO A 203 14.13 -20.72 -7.79
C PRO A 203 13.05 -20.03 -8.62
N GLY A 204 11.91 -20.70 -8.79
CA GLY A 204 10.70 -20.17 -9.41
C GLY A 204 9.65 -19.84 -8.34
N VAL A 205 8.99 -18.70 -8.49
CA VAL A 205 7.91 -18.26 -7.60
C VAL A 205 6.67 -17.95 -8.44
N ALA A 206 5.58 -18.65 -8.18
CA ALA A 206 4.30 -18.43 -8.84
C ALA A 206 3.25 -17.94 -7.83
N ASP A 207 2.51 -16.88 -8.19
CA ASP A 207 1.36 -16.39 -7.44
C ASP A 207 0.12 -16.41 -8.34
N PRO A 208 -0.78 -17.40 -8.20
CA PRO A 208 -1.98 -17.54 -9.03
C PRO A 208 -3.10 -16.55 -8.65
N PHE A 209 -2.92 -15.77 -7.57
CA PHE A 209 -3.84 -14.72 -7.10
C PHE A 209 -3.06 -13.42 -6.84
N CYS A 210 -2.26 -13.00 -7.82
CA CYS A 210 -1.20 -12.02 -7.65
C CYS A 210 -1.68 -10.60 -7.27
N GLY A 211 -2.95 -10.27 -7.50
CA GLY A 211 -3.50 -8.96 -7.17
C GLY A 211 -2.63 -7.82 -7.71
N GLY A 212 -2.19 -6.94 -6.84
CA GLY A 212 -1.31 -5.83 -7.23
C GLY A 212 0.17 -6.19 -7.42
N GLY A 213 0.51 -7.49 -7.52
CA GLY A 213 1.81 -7.96 -7.95
C GLY A 213 2.92 -7.96 -6.88
N SER A 214 2.60 -7.86 -5.59
CA SER A 214 3.63 -7.78 -4.54
C SER A 214 4.56 -8.99 -4.52
N VAL A 215 4.00 -10.21 -4.62
CA VAL A 215 4.79 -11.45 -4.57
C VAL A 215 5.68 -11.60 -5.81
N PRO A 216 5.16 -11.58 -7.07
CA PRO A 216 6.01 -11.72 -8.24
C PRO A 216 7.02 -10.57 -8.37
N PHE A 217 6.66 -9.35 -7.97
CA PHE A 217 7.58 -8.21 -8.01
C PHE A 217 8.78 -8.40 -7.08
N GLU A 218 8.56 -8.75 -5.82
CA GLU A 218 9.65 -8.95 -4.87
C GLU A 218 10.44 -10.22 -5.18
N ALA A 219 9.79 -11.28 -5.67
CA ALA A 219 10.47 -12.48 -6.16
C ALA A 219 11.46 -12.17 -7.29
N ALA A 220 11.04 -11.36 -8.28
CA ALA A 220 11.92 -10.91 -9.36
C ALA A 220 13.10 -10.07 -8.86
N ARG A 221 12.87 -9.17 -7.89
CA ARG A 221 13.94 -8.37 -7.26
C ARG A 221 14.96 -9.22 -6.49
N LEU A 222 14.52 -10.34 -5.96
CA LEU A 222 15.36 -11.31 -5.27
C LEU A 222 16.07 -12.28 -6.24
N GLY A 223 15.89 -12.14 -7.55
CA GLY A 223 16.54 -12.98 -8.57
C GLY A 223 15.80 -14.29 -8.87
N CYS A 224 14.58 -14.47 -8.39
CA CYS A 224 13.75 -15.62 -8.71
C CYS A 224 13.08 -15.44 -10.09
N GLN A 225 12.78 -16.55 -10.76
CA GLN A 225 11.84 -16.55 -11.87
C GLN A 225 10.43 -16.31 -11.32
N ALA A 226 9.80 -15.22 -11.74
CA ALA A 226 8.53 -14.77 -11.17
C ALA A 226 7.38 -14.93 -12.15
N TYR A 227 6.30 -15.56 -11.69
CA TYR A 227 5.06 -15.77 -12.42
C TYR A 227 3.89 -15.24 -11.62
N GLY A 228 3.00 -14.50 -12.27
CA GLY A 228 1.79 -13.99 -11.64
C GLY A 228 0.59 -14.16 -12.56
N SER A 229 -0.52 -14.62 -12.00
CA SER A 229 -1.82 -14.62 -12.68
C SER A 229 -2.91 -14.17 -11.71
N ASP A 230 -4.00 -13.67 -12.27
CA ASP A 230 -5.18 -13.25 -11.49
C ASP A 230 -6.41 -13.34 -12.37
N LEU A 231 -7.57 -13.57 -11.76
CA LEU A 231 -8.86 -13.55 -12.46
C LEU A 231 -9.20 -12.13 -12.94
N SER A 232 -8.78 -11.10 -12.19
CA SER A 232 -8.99 -9.71 -12.56
C SER A 232 -7.97 -9.26 -13.61
N PRO A 233 -8.40 -8.80 -14.81
CA PRO A 233 -7.49 -8.29 -15.82
C PRO A 233 -6.74 -7.03 -15.35
N VAL A 234 -7.33 -6.22 -14.45
CA VAL A 234 -6.68 -5.06 -13.85
C VAL A 234 -5.53 -5.49 -12.93
N ALA A 235 -5.73 -6.54 -12.12
CA ALA A 235 -4.68 -7.12 -11.29
C ALA A 235 -3.50 -7.62 -12.13
N SER A 236 -3.80 -8.39 -13.18
CA SER A 236 -2.79 -8.90 -14.11
C SER A 236 -2.02 -7.76 -14.79
N LEU A 237 -2.71 -6.69 -15.20
CA LEU A 237 -2.08 -5.50 -15.80
C LEU A 237 -1.18 -4.77 -14.79
N LEU A 238 -1.61 -4.61 -13.53
CA LEU A 238 -0.79 -4.01 -12.48
C LEU A 238 0.47 -4.85 -12.21
N THR A 239 0.33 -6.16 -12.16
CA THR A 239 1.46 -7.09 -11.98
C THR A 239 2.42 -7.01 -13.17
N TRP A 240 1.90 -7.01 -14.40
CA TRP A 240 2.72 -6.81 -15.58
C TRP A 240 3.47 -5.47 -15.54
N GLY A 241 2.77 -4.38 -15.17
CA GLY A 241 3.37 -3.06 -15.01
C GLY A 241 4.47 -3.02 -13.94
N ALA A 242 4.27 -3.71 -12.81
CA ALA A 242 5.28 -3.84 -11.77
C ALA A 242 6.57 -4.50 -12.29
N LEU A 243 6.43 -5.60 -13.02
CA LEU A 243 7.57 -6.38 -13.52
C LEU A 243 8.29 -5.70 -14.72
N HIS A 244 7.54 -5.06 -15.62
CA HIS A 244 8.09 -4.60 -16.89
C HIS A 244 8.32 -3.08 -16.97
N ILE A 245 7.54 -2.29 -16.22
CA ILE A 245 7.69 -0.82 -16.21
C ILE A 245 8.58 -0.41 -15.05
N VAL A 246 8.25 -0.79 -13.82
CA VAL A 246 9.03 -0.39 -12.63
C VAL A 246 10.38 -1.09 -12.59
N GLY A 247 10.41 -2.38 -12.89
CA GLY A 247 11.64 -3.18 -13.00
C GLY A 247 12.34 -3.13 -14.36
N GLY A 248 11.75 -2.40 -15.34
CA GLY A 248 12.24 -2.37 -16.70
C GLY A 248 13.39 -1.39 -16.95
N ALA A 249 14.07 -1.56 -18.08
CA ALA A 249 15.09 -0.61 -18.54
C ALA A 249 14.47 0.76 -18.89
N PRO A 250 15.24 1.87 -18.83
CA PRO A 250 14.75 3.23 -19.14
C PRO A 250 13.99 3.34 -20.47
N ARG A 251 14.49 2.63 -21.51
CA ARG A 251 13.83 2.58 -22.82
C ARG A 251 12.41 1.99 -22.80
N ILE A 252 12.12 1.08 -21.86
CA ILE A 252 10.76 0.53 -21.68
C ILE A 252 9.88 1.59 -21.05
N SER A 253 10.40 2.36 -20.09
CA SER A 253 9.68 3.48 -19.47
C SER A 253 9.27 4.55 -20.48
N GLU A 254 10.15 4.93 -21.41
CA GLU A 254 9.84 5.90 -22.48
C GLU A 254 8.74 5.40 -23.42
N ARG A 255 8.81 4.13 -23.82
CA ARG A 255 7.77 3.49 -24.65
C ARG A 255 6.43 3.42 -23.92
N ALA A 256 6.44 3.10 -22.62
CA ALA A 256 5.24 3.06 -21.82
C ALA A 256 4.61 4.45 -21.67
N GLN A 257 5.41 5.49 -21.46
CA GLN A 257 4.93 6.89 -21.40
C GLN A 257 4.32 7.34 -22.72
N LYS A 258 4.93 6.95 -23.85
CA LYS A 258 4.39 7.25 -25.18
C LYS A 258 3.04 6.55 -25.39
N ALA A 259 2.98 5.24 -25.12
CA ALA A 259 1.75 4.46 -25.24
C ALA A 259 0.63 4.98 -24.32
N GLN A 260 0.98 5.41 -23.11
CA GLN A 260 0.05 6.04 -22.18
C GLN A 260 -0.55 7.33 -22.74
N ARG A 261 0.27 8.21 -23.32
CA ARG A 261 -0.22 9.43 -23.97
C ARG A 261 -1.15 9.12 -25.14
N GLU A 262 -0.75 8.21 -26.02
CA GLU A 262 -1.55 7.79 -27.17
C GLU A 262 -2.90 7.20 -26.72
N ALA A 263 -2.90 6.36 -25.69
CA ALA A 263 -4.13 5.78 -25.13
C ALA A 263 -5.03 6.86 -24.48
N TYR A 264 -4.43 7.81 -23.74
CA TYR A 264 -5.16 8.93 -23.15
C TYR A 264 -5.82 9.80 -24.22
N ASP A 265 -5.07 10.19 -25.26
CA ASP A 265 -5.59 11.02 -26.37
C ASP A 265 -6.72 10.31 -27.12
N ALA A 266 -6.58 9.00 -27.33
CA ALA A 266 -7.61 8.17 -27.95
C ALA A 266 -8.88 8.08 -27.09
N LEU A 267 -8.72 7.92 -25.77
CA LEU A 267 -9.83 7.89 -24.81
C LEU A 267 -10.55 9.24 -24.76
N CYS A 268 -9.82 10.35 -24.67
CA CYS A 268 -10.41 11.69 -24.71
C CYS A 268 -11.18 11.93 -26.01
N GLY A 269 -10.63 11.51 -27.14
CA GLY A 269 -11.33 11.60 -28.43
C GLY A 269 -12.61 10.77 -28.46
N PHE A 270 -12.57 9.56 -27.91
CA PHE A 270 -13.78 8.71 -27.78
C PHE A 270 -14.83 9.33 -26.86
N MET A 271 -14.44 9.79 -25.68
CA MET A 271 -15.36 10.43 -24.73
C MET A 271 -16.01 11.68 -25.31
N ALA A 272 -15.23 12.53 -26.00
CA ALA A 272 -15.77 13.69 -26.71
C ALA A 272 -16.80 13.32 -27.80
N GLN A 273 -16.62 12.20 -28.50
CA GLN A 273 -17.57 11.72 -29.51
C GLN A 273 -18.88 11.19 -28.90
N THR A 274 -18.80 10.59 -27.69
CA THR A 274 -20.00 10.08 -27.00
C THR A 274 -20.91 11.20 -26.47
N GLY A 275 -20.34 12.40 -26.29
CA GLY A 275 -21.09 13.55 -25.70
C GLY A 275 -21.44 13.38 -24.22
N LEU A 276 -20.97 12.31 -23.56
CA LEU A 276 -21.26 12.03 -22.14
C LEU A 276 -20.71 13.10 -21.20
N GLU A 277 -19.68 13.82 -21.63
CA GLU A 277 -19.03 14.88 -20.83
C GLU A 277 -19.66 16.28 -21.06
N ARG A 278 -20.68 16.39 -21.92
CA ARG A 278 -21.33 17.68 -22.24
C ARG A 278 -22.78 17.67 -21.84
N SER A 279 -23.15 18.66 -21.03
CA SER A 279 -24.55 18.95 -20.76
C SER A 279 -25.20 19.75 -21.91
N GLU A 280 -26.55 19.78 -21.97
CA GLU A 280 -27.32 20.59 -22.91
C GLU A 280 -27.02 22.09 -22.77
N ASP A 281 -26.66 22.54 -21.55
CA ASP A 281 -26.27 23.91 -21.23
C ASP A 281 -24.82 24.26 -21.59
N GLY A 282 -24.06 23.33 -22.18
CA GLY A 282 -22.70 23.56 -22.67
C GLY A 282 -21.60 23.38 -21.59
N TRP A 283 -21.93 22.85 -20.42
CA TRP A 283 -20.93 22.46 -19.42
C TRP A 283 -20.19 21.20 -19.84
N GLU A 284 -18.88 21.17 -19.56
CA GLU A 284 -18.07 19.96 -19.67
C GLU A 284 -17.84 19.37 -18.27
N ALA A 285 -18.08 18.06 -18.14
CA ALA A 285 -17.84 17.35 -16.89
C ALA A 285 -16.34 17.11 -16.70
N ASP A 286 -15.78 17.57 -15.59
CA ASP A 286 -14.41 17.29 -15.16
C ASP A 286 -14.33 15.94 -14.44
N ALA A 287 -15.37 15.56 -13.71
CA ALA A 287 -15.51 14.28 -13.04
C ALA A 287 -16.96 13.91 -12.77
N PHE A 288 -17.27 12.63 -12.85
CA PHE A 288 -18.53 12.06 -12.43
C PHE A 288 -18.38 11.43 -11.03
N LEU A 289 -19.22 11.85 -10.09
CA LEU A 289 -19.26 11.31 -8.74
C LEU A 289 -20.52 10.47 -8.58
N TYR A 290 -20.35 9.19 -8.37
CA TYR A 290 -21.46 8.26 -8.15
C TYR A 290 -21.67 8.01 -6.66
N CYS A 291 -22.94 7.94 -6.25
CA CYS A 291 -23.32 7.49 -4.92
C CYS A 291 -24.36 6.36 -5.01
N VAL A 292 -24.36 5.50 -4.01
CA VAL A 292 -25.40 4.48 -3.87
C VAL A 292 -26.68 5.16 -3.40
N GLU A 293 -27.81 4.78 -3.98
CA GLU A 293 -29.12 5.20 -3.54
C GLU A 293 -29.81 4.08 -2.75
N ALA A 294 -30.65 4.43 -1.79
CA ALA A 294 -31.50 3.50 -1.07
C ALA A 294 -32.92 4.00 -0.96
N VAL A 295 -33.88 3.09 -1.04
CA VAL A 295 -35.30 3.41 -0.84
C VAL A 295 -35.58 3.44 0.67
N ASP A 296 -36.12 4.55 1.17
CA ASP A 296 -36.69 4.59 2.53
C ASP A 296 -38.02 3.81 2.54
N PRO A 297 -38.11 2.68 3.23
CA PRO A 297 -39.32 1.83 3.18
C PRO A 297 -40.57 2.49 3.78
N ARG A 298 -40.40 3.54 4.58
CA ARG A 298 -41.50 4.25 5.23
C ARG A 298 -42.12 5.32 4.33
N THR A 299 -41.30 5.99 3.56
CA THR A 299 -41.72 7.13 2.74
C THR A 299 -41.75 6.83 1.23
N GLY A 300 -41.03 5.78 0.83
CA GLY A 300 -40.84 5.41 -0.56
C GLY A 300 -39.91 6.34 -1.34
N TRP A 301 -39.16 7.24 -0.63
CA TRP A 301 -38.17 8.10 -1.23
C TRP A 301 -36.91 7.35 -1.58
N VAL A 302 -36.36 7.62 -2.75
CA VAL A 302 -35.04 7.15 -3.16
C VAL A 302 -34.01 8.18 -2.70
N VAL A 303 -33.19 7.80 -1.72
CA VAL A 303 -32.27 8.71 -1.02
C VAL A 303 -30.82 8.41 -1.41
N PRO A 304 -30.07 9.37 -1.97
CA PRO A 304 -28.66 9.21 -2.23
C PRO A 304 -27.88 9.09 -0.90
N LEU A 305 -27.04 8.06 -0.76
CA LEU A 305 -26.28 7.76 0.47
C LEU A 305 -24.97 8.55 0.50
N VAL A 306 -25.01 9.80 0.90
CA VAL A 306 -23.85 10.67 1.01
C VAL A 306 -23.52 10.99 2.47
N GLY A 307 -22.28 10.82 2.87
CA GLY A 307 -21.82 11.15 4.22
C GLY A 307 -21.64 12.65 4.45
N SER A 308 -21.52 13.43 3.38
CA SER A 308 -21.33 14.89 3.37
C SER A 308 -21.77 15.43 2.02
N CYS A 309 -22.38 16.60 2.01
CA CYS A 309 -22.70 17.35 0.79
C CYS A 309 -21.52 18.21 0.30
N MET A 310 -20.37 18.20 0.96
CA MET A 310 -19.17 18.87 0.49
C MET A 310 -18.46 18.00 -0.56
N ILE A 311 -18.29 18.53 -1.77
CA ILE A 311 -17.59 17.87 -2.87
C ILE A 311 -16.11 18.23 -2.88
N GLY A 312 -15.77 19.52 -2.84
CA GLY A 312 -14.39 19.99 -2.90
C GLY A 312 -14.14 21.15 -1.94
N GLU A 313 -13.16 20.98 -1.03
CA GLU A 313 -12.80 22.02 -0.08
C GLU A 313 -12.01 23.14 -0.78
N GLY A 314 -11.03 22.80 -1.62
CA GLY A 314 -10.20 23.77 -2.33
C GLY A 314 -10.98 24.55 -3.40
N SER A 315 -11.89 23.91 -4.11
CA SER A 315 -12.78 24.53 -5.12
C SER A 315 -14.01 25.17 -4.49
N ARG A 316 -14.23 25.02 -3.18
CA ARG A 316 -15.45 25.46 -2.47
C ARG A 316 -16.72 24.99 -3.17
N THR A 317 -16.77 23.70 -3.49
CA THR A 317 -17.88 23.08 -4.22
C THR A 317 -18.72 22.23 -3.29
N ILE A 318 -20.04 22.39 -3.37
CA ILE A 318 -21.02 21.62 -2.59
C ILE A 318 -22.11 21.04 -3.49
N ALA A 319 -22.71 19.92 -3.05
CA ALA A 319 -23.95 19.39 -3.62
C ALA A 319 -25.16 19.89 -2.82
N CYS A 320 -26.17 20.38 -3.50
CA CYS A 320 -27.46 20.73 -2.91
C CYS A 320 -28.49 19.70 -3.36
N LEU A 321 -29.02 18.91 -2.44
CA LEU A 321 -30.08 17.95 -2.74
C LEU A 321 -31.44 18.67 -2.80
N ARG A 322 -32.10 18.59 -3.95
CA ARG A 322 -33.45 19.15 -4.18
C ARG A 322 -34.46 18.01 -4.29
N SER A 323 -35.46 18.01 -3.43
CA SER A 323 -36.51 16.99 -3.47
C SER A 323 -37.41 17.19 -4.69
N ASP A 324 -37.60 16.10 -5.43
CA ASP A 324 -38.59 15.99 -6.49
C ASP A 324 -39.78 15.17 -5.97
N LEU A 325 -40.90 15.80 -5.79
CA LEU A 325 -42.11 15.21 -5.20
C LEU A 325 -42.79 14.20 -6.15
N ASP A 326 -42.67 14.41 -7.44
CA ASP A 326 -43.34 13.59 -8.45
C ASP A 326 -42.66 12.23 -8.57
N THR A 327 -41.32 12.22 -8.58
CA THR A 327 -40.52 11.00 -8.70
C THR A 327 -40.13 10.43 -7.37
N LYS A 328 -40.29 11.15 -6.25
CA LYS A 328 -39.75 10.85 -4.91
C LYS A 328 -38.23 10.59 -4.90
N ARG A 329 -37.51 11.38 -5.69
CA ARG A 329 -36.05 11.34 -5.80
C ARG A 329 -35.45 12.70 -5.46
N PHE A 330 -34.14 12.79 -5.47
CA PHE A 330 -33.38 14.01 -5.26
C PHE A 330 -32.65 14.40 -6.54
N ASN A 331 -32.90 15.61 -7.03
CA ASN A 331 -32.04 16.25 -8.02
C ASN A 331 -30.83 16.86 -7.29
N VAL A 332 -29.66 16.71 -7.88
CA VAL A 332 -28.39 17.22 -7.31
C VAL A 332 -28.00 18.49 -8.06
N GLU A 333 -28.01 19.62 -7.35
CA GLU A 333 -27.54 20.91 -7.86
C GLU A 333 -26.10 21.15 -7.34
N ILE A 334 -25.14 21.40 -8.22
CA ILE A 334 -23.75 21.68 -7.86
C ILE A 334 -23.57 23.20 -7.73
N LYS A 335 -23.04 23.64 -6.57
CA LYS A 335 -22.67 25.04 -6.34
C LYS A 335 -21.19 25.17 -6.10
N GLN A 336 -20.54 26.02 -6.88
CA GLN A 336 -19.13 26.34 -6.77
C GLN A 336 -18.89 27.72 -6.15
N GLY A 337 -17.73 27.94 -5.56
CA GLY A 337 -17.33 29.22 -5.00
C GLY A 337 -18.15 29.64 -3.78
N VAL A 338 -18.77 28.70 -3.07
CA VAL A 338 -19.59 28.97 -1.90
C VAL A 338 -18.79 29.57 -0.74
N SER A 339 -19.46 30.23 0.19
CA SER A 339 -18.85 30.80 1.38
C SER A 339 -18.31 29.72 2.32
N GLU A 340 -17.37 30.10 3.18
CA GLU A 340 -16.83 29.21 4.21
C GLU A 340 -17.90 28.70 5.19
N ALA A 341 -18.95 29.48 5.42
CA ALA A 341 -20.07 29.08 6.26
C ALA A 341 -20.89 27.97 5.59
N GLU A 342 -21.21 28.12 4.29
CA GLU A 342 -21.93 27.11 3.51
C GLU A 342 -21.11 25.82 3.38
N LEU A 343 -19.79 25.95 3.16
CA LEU A 343 -18.89 24.78 3.09
C LEU A 343 -18.88 23.99 4.40
N ARG A 344 -18.80 24.70 5.55
CA ARG A 344 -18.88 24.06 6.87
C ARG A 344 -20.22 23.41 7.13
N GLN A 345 -21.32 24.04 6.65
CA GLN A 345 -22.65 23.48 6.74
C GLN A 345 -22.75 22.19 5.90
N ALA A 346 -22.37 22.22 4.63
CA ALA A 346 -22.39 21.09 3.71
C ALA A 346 -21.52 19.90 4.22
N ARG A 347 -20.41 20.20 4.90
CA ARG A 347 -19.57 19.16 5.56
C ARG A 347 -20.34 18.41 6.66
N ARG A 348 -21.29 19.06 7.31
CA ARG A 348 -22.11 18.47 8.38
C ARG A 348 -23.40 17.86 7.85
N GLU A 349 -23.83 18.27 6.69
CA GLU A 349 -25.02 17.76 6.04
C GLU A 349 -24.68 16.51 5.21
N GLY A 350 -25.52 15.50 5.36
CA GLY A 350 -25.41 14.23 4.65
C GLY A 350 -26.64 13.39 4.93
N THR A 351 -26.90 12.43 4.07
CA THR A 351 -28.06 11.55 4.18
C THR A 351 -27.72 10.21 4.82
N CYS A 352 -26.42 9.93 5.03
CA CYS A 352 -25.95 8.68 5.60
C CYS A 352 -24.89 8.91 6.70
N ARG A 353 -25.36 9.01 7.97
CA ARG A 353 -24.50 9.07 9.15
C ARG A 353 -25.00 8.12 10.19
N ASN A 354 -24.71 6.95 10.38
CA ASN A 354 -25.29 5.98 11.32
C ASN A 354 -26.71 5.51 10.93
N GLY A 355 -27.00 5.42 9.65
CA GLY A 355 -28.28 5.02 9.10
C GLY A 355 -28.73 5.90 7.93
N ILE A 356 -29.75 5.49 7.20
CA ILE A 356 -30.33 6.31 6.13
C ILE A 356 -31.17 7.42 6.77
N VAL A 357 -30.92 8.66 6.38
CA VAL A 357 -31.70 9.84 6.78
C VAL A 357 -32.45 10.33 5.58
N CYS A 358 -33.78 10.26 5.62
CA CYS A 358 -34.60 10.93 4.60
C CYS A 358 -34.75 12.41 5.00
N PRO A 359 -34.31 13.37 4.15
CA PRO A 359 -34.39 14.81 4.45
C PRO A 359 -35.78 15.39 4.28
N VAL A 360 -36.76 14.61 3.83
CA VAL A 360 -38.15 15.00 3.68
C VAL A 360 -39.09 14.00 4.37
N ASP A 361 -40.25 14.48 4.82
CA ASP A 361 -41.33 13.61 5.33
C ASP A 361 -42.09 12.91 4.21
N ALA A 362 -43.11 12.10 4.56
CA ALA A 362 -43.95 11.42 3.56
C ALA A 362 -44.71 12.35 2.63
N GLN A 363 -44.90 13.61 3.01
CA GLN A 363 -45.54 14.65 2.25
C GLN A 363 -44.55 15.52 1.45
N GLY A 364 -43.23 15.22 1.56
CA GLY A 364 -42.19 15.96 0.86
C GLY A 364 -41.76 17.26 1.52
N ASN A 365 -42.18 17.52 2.76
CA ASN A 365 -41.73 18.71 3.48
C ASN A 365 -40.31 18.45 4.05
N ALA A 366 -39.47 19.47 3.99
CA ALA A 366 -38.13 19.40 4.54
C ALA A 366 -38.19 19.10 6.04
N ILE A 367 -37.48 18.06 6.46
CA ILE A 367 -37.34 17.71 7.87
C ILE A 367 -36.22 18.58 8.45
N PRO A 368 -36.49 19.39 9.48
CA PRO A 368 -35.43 20.15 10.14
C PRO A 368 -34.29 19.25 10.61
N PRO A 369 -33.03 19.73 10.62
CA PRO A 369 -31.85 18.94 11.00
C PRO A 369 -31.95 18.24 12.37
N GLN A 370 -32.82 18.72 13.22
CA GLN A 370 -33.08 18.17 14.57
C GLN A 370 -34.10 17.02 14.60
N ARG A 371 -34.87 16.81 13.53
CA ARG A 371 -35.80 15.69 13.38
C ARG A 371 -35.35 14.76 12.25
N ARG A 372 -34.30 14.02 12.51
CA ARG A 372 -33.84 12.97 11.59
C ARG A 372 -34.69 11.73 11.79
N ILE A 373 -35.33 11.25 10.72
CA ILE A 373 -35.92 9.94 10.71
C ILE A 373 -34.75 8.94 10.56
N VAL A 374 -34.22 8.46 11.66
CA VAL A 374 -33.26 7.35 11.65
C VAL A 374 -34.10 6.10 11.43
N SER A 375 -33.87 5.39 10.33
CA SER A 375 -34.43 4.04 10.20
C SER A 375 -33.72 3.15 11.21
N ASP A 376 -34.45 2.29 11.90
CA ASP A 376 -33.85 1.27 12.78
C ASP A 376 -32.83 0.47 12.00
N SER A 377 -31.66 0.30 12.57
CA SER A 377 -30.47 -0.24 11.90
C SER A 377 -30.64 -1.68 11.36
N ASP A 378 -31.64 -2.39 11.82
CA ASP A 378 -31.91 -3.78 11.42
C ASP A 378 -32.70 -3.87 10.10
N ASP A 379 -33.59 -2.92 9.81
CA ASP A 379 -34.35 -2.88 8.56
C ASP A 379 -33.53 -2.40 7.37
N VAL A 380 -32.51 -1.56 7.59
CA VAL A 380 -31.68 -0.98 6.54
C VAL A 380 -30.55 -1.93 6.11
N ARG A 381 -30.07 -2.78 7.00
CA ARG A 381 -29.13 -3.85 6.68
C ARG A 381 -29.79 -5.08 6.04
N GLY A 382 -31.09 -5.18 6.13
CA GLY A 382 -31.92 -6.24 5.58
C GLY A 382 -32.50 -5.90 4.22
N ARG A 383 -31.78 -6.14 3.17
CA ARG A 383 -32.24 -6.56 1.83
C ARG A 383 -33.21 -5.69 1.01
N ALA A 384 -33.87 -4.68 1.52
CA ALA A 384 -34.84 -3.91 0.74
C ALA A 384 -34.28 -2.54 0.38
N GLY A 385 -33.76 -2.41 -0.83
CA GLY A 385 -33.57 -1.12 -1.43
C GLY A 385 -32.13 -0.66 -1.68
N ILE A 386 -31.10 -1.41 -1.37
CA ILE A 386 -29.78 -1.14 -1.90
C ILE A 386 -29.71 -1.75 -3.30
N ARG A 387 -29.62 -0.92 -4.33
CA ARG A 387 -29.30 -1.40 -5.68
C ARG A 387 -27.88 -1.95 -5.64
N VAL A 388 -27.78 -3.28 -5.73
CA VAL A 388 -26.52 -3.97 -5.94
C VAL A 388 -26.21 -3.87 -7.41
N TRP A 389 -24.99 -3.49 -7.77
CA TRP A 389 -24.51 -3.54 -9.15
C TRP A 389 -24.63 -4.99 -9.66
N GLU A 390 -25.44 -5.17 -10.67
CA GLU A 390 -25.58 -6.43 -11.39
C GLU A 390 -24.56 -6.48 -12.53
N LYS A 391 -24.40 -7.66 -13.14
CA LYS A 391 -23.42 -7.84 -14.22
C LYS A 391 -23.66 -6.93 -15.41
N GLU A 392 -24.90 -6.53 -15.62
CA GLU A 392 -25.36 -5.59 -16.67
C GLU A 392 -25.05 -4.13 -16.33
N ASP A 393 -24.77 -3.81 -15.06
CA ASP A 393 -24.44 -2.47 -14.56
C ASP A 393 -22.94 -2.18 -14.55
N LEU A 394 -22.12 -2.99 -15.22
CA LEU A 394 -20.65 -2.86 -15.23
C LEU A 394 -20.14 -1.58 -15.88
N VAL A 395 -20.99 -0.88 -16.62
CA VAL A 395 -20.70 0.43 -17.21
C VAL A 395 -21.82 1.37 -16.78
N PRO A 396 -21.52 2.53 -16.12
CA PRO A 396 -22.53 3.56 -15.87
C PRO A 396 -23.19 3.96 -17.19
N ARG A 397 -24.52 4.03 -17.20
CA ARG A 397 -25.26 4.49 -18.37
C ARG A 397 -25.38 6.00 -18.32
N ALA A 398 -25.62 6.63 -19.48
CA ALA A 398 -25.85 8.08 -19.55
C ALA A 398 -27.03 8.54 -18.67
N GLU A 399 -28.00 7.66 -18.48
CA GLU A 399 -29.13 7.86 -17.57
C GLU A 399 -28.82 7.76 -16.07
N ASP A 400 -27.61 7.28 -15.73
CA ASP A 400 -27.11 7.19 -14.37
C ASP A 400 -26.22 8.41 -13.99
N ALA A 401 -25.96 9.32 -14.94
CA ALA A 401 -25.09 10.48 -14.78
C ALA A 401 -25.84 11.75 -14.32
#